data_8f82d141345b5bd0a1786da4a91f2390
#
_entry.id   8f82d141345b5bd0a1786da4a91f2390
#
_cell.length_a   1.000
_cell.length_b   1.000
_cell.length_c   1.000
_cell.angle_alpha   90.00
_cell.angle_beta   90.00
_cell.angle_gamma   90.00
#
_symmetry.space_group_name_H-M   'P 1'
#
loop_
_entity.id
_entity.type
_entity.pdbx_description
1 polymer ?
#
loop_
_entity_poly.entity_id
_entity_poly.type
_entity_poly.pdbx_seq_one_letter_code
_entity_poly.pdbx_strand_id
1 'polypeptide(L)'
;MLPTWQVGLVSSSYYSGNLVGTLIAGAVIKKLGFNRSYYLSCMVFAAATAGLALSMSFWSWISWRFMAGVGCALIWVIVESALLRSGTVRNRGQLLAAYMIVYYIGTVVGQLMLGVVSTELFSVLPWVTSIIAISILPLLFTQITNQDSEQPRTSIWPMLKRRSARLGINGCVISGIILGSLYGLMPLFLNHQGMSDADVGYWMALLVSSGIIGQWPVGRLADRYGRLIVLRVQVFVVILGSIAMLSGYAMAPTLFILGCAGFTLYPVAMSWACEKVNPEELVAMNQALLMSYTIGSLAGPTMTAMLMQNYSDRLLFVMIAAVALVYLVVLLRKADKHQTPVATA
;
A
#
# COMPACT_ATOMS: atom_id res chain seq x y z
N MET A 1 -3.51 9.02 -25.61
CA MET A 1 -2.91 8.57 -24.32
C MET A 1 -2.45 9.79 -23.53
N LEU A 2 -2.54 9.76 -22.20
CA LEU A 2 -1.98 10.82 -21.36
C LEU A 2 -0.44 10.73 -21.37
N PRO A 3 0.29 11.87 -21.33
CA PRO A 3 1.73 11.87 -21.10
C PRO A 3 2.09 11.17 -19.78
N THR A 4 3.27 10.53 -19.72
CA THR A 4 3.70 9.72 -18.56
C THR A 4 3.64 10.50 -17.23
N TRP A 5 4.06 11.77 -17.21
CA TRP A 5 3.99 12.61 -16.01
C TRP A 5 2.56 12.85 -15.53
N GLN A 6 1.58 12.94 -16.45
CA GLN A 6 0.17 13.06 -16.09
C GLN A 6 -0.36 11.77 -15.46
N VAL A 7 0.05 10.60 -15.96
CA VAL A 7 -0.27 9.30 -15.35
C VAL A 7 0.27 9.23 -13.93
N GLY A 8 1.49 9.70 -13.70
CA GLY A 8 2.09 9.78 -12.37
C GLY A 8 1.29 10.69 -11.42
N LEU A 9 0.87 11.88 -11.89
CA LEU A 9 0.04 12.79 -11.09
C LEU A 9 -1.36 12.23 -10.79
N VAL A 10 -2.00 11.59 -11.76
CA VAL A 10 -3.29 10.91 -11.56
C VAL A 10 -3.17 9.78 -10.54
N SER A 11 -2.08 9.00 -10.57
CA SER A 11 -1.80 7.98 -9.56
C SER A 11 -1.56 8.59 -8.18
N SER A 12 -0.75 9.65 -8.10
CA SER A 12 -0.47 10.34 -6.83
C SER A 12 -1.68 11.05 -6.25
N SER A 13 -2.62 11.53 -7.08
CA SER A 13 -3.85 12.15 -6.60
C SER A 13 -4.72 11.16 -5.80
N TYR A 14 -4.74 9.89 -6.18
CA TYR A 14 -5.40 8.85 -5.41
C TYR A 14 -4.77 8.67 -4.02
N TYR A 15 -3.46 8.65 -3.92
CA TYR A 15 -2.76 8.54 -2.63
C TYR A 15 -2.91 9.81 -1.78
N SER A 16 -3.01 11.00 -2.38
CA SER A 16 -3.33 12.22 -1.65
C SER A 16 -4.75 12.17 -1.06
N GLY A 17 -5.70 11.62 -1.81
CA GLY A 17 -7.04 11.33 -1.32
C GLY A 17 -7.03 10.31 -0.17
N ASN A 18 -6.23 9.24 -0.28
CA ASN A 18 -6.05 8.27 0.80
C ASN A 18 -5.51 8.93 2.09
N LEU A 19 -4.55 9.83 1.98
CA LEU A 19 -4.01 10.55 3.12
C LEU A 19 -5.10 11.36 3.82
N VAL A 20 -5.87 12.15 3.06
CA VAL A 20 -6.98 12.96 3.60
C VAL A 20 -8.05 12.06 4.20
N GLY A 21 -8.46 10.99 3.51
CA GLY A 21 -9.45 10.03 3.99
C GLY A 21 -9.04 9.41 5.34
N THR A 22 -7.76 9.00 5.46
CA THR A 22 -7.22 8.43 6.71
C THR A 22 -7.26 9.46 7.86
N LEU A 23 -6.93 10.72 7.59
CA LEU A 23 -6.92 11.77 8.61
C LEU A 23 -8.32 12.10 9.12
N ILE A 24 -9.32 12.12 8.24
CA ILE A 24 -10.71 12.45 8.62
C ILE A 24 -11.51 11.26 9.12
N ALA A 25 -11.05 10.02 8.91
CA ALA A 25 -11.81 8.79 9.22
C ALA A 25 -12.31 8.73 10.65
N GLY A 26 -11.46 9.07 11.63
CA GLY A 26 -11.84 9.10 13.04
C GLY A 26 -12.99 10.09 13.34
N ALA A 27 -12.97 11.27 12.72
CA ALA A 27 -14.01 12.29 12.86
C ALA A 27 -15.33 11.82 12.21
N VAL A 28 -15.25 11.19 11.04
CA VAL A 28 -16.41 10.64 10.30
C VAL A 28 -17.07 9.52 11.12
N ILE A 29 -16.28 8.56 11.62
CA ILE A 29 -16.78 7.46 12.45
C ILE A 29 -17.42 8.00 13.75
N LYS A 30 -16.80 8.98 14.41
CA LYS A 30 -17.34 9.59 15.62
C LYS A 30 -18.68 10.26 15.38
N LYS A 31 -18.85 10.94 14.24
CA LYS A 31 -20.08 11.69 13.93
C LYS A 31 -21.22 10.80 13.43
N LEU A 32 -20.93 9.78 12.63
CA LEU A 32 -21.94 8.99 11.92
C LEU A 32 -22.09 7.55 12.46
N GLY A 33 -21.12 7.07 13.25
CA GLY A 33 -21.01 5.67 13.62
C GLY A 33 -20.43 4.80 12.49
N PHE A 34 -20.12 3.52 12.79
CA PHE A 34 -19.43 2.63 11.83
C PHE A 34 -20.25 2.35 10.57
N ASN A 35 -21.51 1.93 10.70
CA ASN A 35 -22.32 1.52 9.54
C ASN A 35 -22.58 2.67 8.58
N ARG A 36 -23.01 3.83 9.07
CA ARG A 36 -23.28 5.00 8.23
C ARG A 36 -22.02 5.54 7.58
N SER A 37 -20.89 5.53 8.30
CA SER A 37 -19.58 5.91 7.75
C SER A 37 -19.18 4.99 6.61
N TYR A 38 -19.38 3.68 6.74
CA TYR A 38 -19.10 2.71 5.70
C TYR A 38 -19.97 2.95 4.45
N TYR A 39 -21.29 3.12 4.63
CA TYR A 39 -22.19 3.42 3.51
C TYR A 39 -21.79 4.69 2.76
N LEU A 40 -21.52 5.78 3.49
CA LEU A 40 -21.04 7.02 2.91
C LEU A 40 -19.74 6.82 2.12
N SER A 41 -18.81 6.07 2.69
CA SER A 41 -17.50 5.82 2.07
C SER A 41 -17.63 5.00 0.77
N CYS A 42 -18.47 3.96 0.77
CA CYS A 42 -18.77 3.18 -0.42
C CYS A 42 -19.48 4.03 -1.49
N MET A 43 -20.43 4.89 -1.11
CA MET A 43 -21.09 5.80 -2.05
C MET A 43 -20.10 6.80 -2.66
N VAL A 44 -19.22 7.39 -1.85
CA VAL A 44 -18.17 8.30 -2.35
C VAL A 44 -17.24 7.57 -3.31
N PHE A 45 -16.81 6.35 -2.97
CA PHE A 45 -15.92 5.55 -3.81
C PHE A 45 -16.59 5.12 -5.11
N ALA A 46 -17.85 4.66 -5.06
CA ALA A 46 -18.63 4.30 -6.25
C ALA A 46 -18.87 5.51 -7.16
N ALA A 47 -19.32 6.64 -6.61
CA ALA A 47 -19.54 7.88 -7.34
C ALA A 47 -18.25 8.40 -7.98
N ALA A 48 -17.13 8.34 -7.27
CA ALA A 48 -15.83 8.75 -7.79
C ALA A 48 -15.37 7.84 -8.93
N THR A 49 -15.61 6.54 -8.83
CA THR A 49 -15.31 5.56 -9.89
C THR A 49 -16.16 5.80 -11.13
N ALA A 50 -17.48 5.98 -10.96
CA ALA A 50 -18.38 6.32 -12.04
C ALA A 50 -18.03 7.67 -12.69
N GLY A 51 -17.61 8.64 -11.89
CA GLY A 51 -17.19 9.98 -12.33
C GLY A 51 -16.02 9.98 -13.30
N LEU A 52 -15.15 8.96 -13.26
CA LEU A 52 -14.07 8.81 -14.25
C LEU A 52 -14.59 8.66 -15.69
N ALA A 53 -15.83 8.19 -15.87
CA ALA A 53 -16.46 8.10 -17.18
C ALA A 53 -17.06 9.42 -17.68
N LEU A 54 -17.30 10.41 -16.81
CA LEU A 54 -17.97 11.65 -17.18
C LEU A 54 -17.15 12.57 -18.08
N SER A 55 -15.81 12.51 -17.95
CA SER A 55 -14.94 13.38 -18.73
C SER A 55 -13.53 12.78 -18.86
N MET A 56 -12.97 12.84 -20.07
CA MET A 56 -11.58 12.46 -20.37
C MET A 56 -10.56 13.57 -20.04
N SER A 57 -10.97 14.65 -19.36
CA SER A 57 -10.08 15.73 -18.97
C SER A 57 -9.13 15.30 -17.85
N PHE A 58 -7.87 15.70 -17.98
CA PHE A 58 -6.83 15.46 -16.98
C PHE A 58 -7.23 15.94 -15.56
N TRP A 59 -7.78 17.15 -15.45
CA TRP A 59 -8.23 17.72 -14.17
C TRP A 59 -9.42 16.99 -13.58
N SER A 60 -10.34 16.51 -14.44
CA SER A 60 -11.45 15.66 -14.02
C SER A 60 -10.93 14.35 -13.41
N TRP A 61 -9.95 13.72 -14.07
CA TRP A 61 -9.36 12.47 -13.58
C TRP A 61 -8.61 12.65 -12.26
N ILE A 62 -7.86 13.72 -12.10
CA ILE A 62 -7.22 14.06 -10.81
C ILE A 62 -8.27 14.18 -9.70
N SER A 63 -9.37 14.92 -9.95
CA SER A 63 -10.41 15.15 -8.96
C SER A 63 -11.13 13.85 -8.57
N TRP A 64 -11.53 13.05 -9.55
CA TRP A 64 -12.22 11.79 -9.28
C TRP A 64 -11.30 10.75 -8.63
N ARG A 65 -10.03 10.68 -9.04
CA ARG A 65 -9.04 9.80 -8.40
C ARG A 65 -8.76 10.21 -6.96
N PHE A 66 -8.68 11.50 -6.68
CA PHE A 66 -8.58 12.00 -5.30
C PHE A 66 -9.79 11.57 -4.46
N MET A 67 -11.01 11.78 -4.96
CA MET A 67 -12.24 11.37 -4.27
C MET A 67 -12.32 9.85 -4.07
N ALA A 68 -11.90 9.07 -5.06
CA ALA A 68 -11.79 7.62 -4.94
C ALA A 68 -10.81 7.23 -3.84
N GLY A 69 -9.67 7.91 -3.74
CA GLY A 69 -8.71 7.72 -2.65
C GLY A 69 -9.32 8.00 -1.27
N VAL A 70 -10.04 9.10 -1.12
CA VAL A 70 -10.75 9.43 0.14
C VAL A 70 -11.72 8.32 0.51
N GLY A 71 -12.59 7.90 -0.42
CA GLY A 71 -13.58 6.84 -0.19
C GLY A 71 -12.93 5.51 0.21
N CYS A 72 -11.90 5.10 -0.51
CA CYS A 72 -11.18 3.85 -0.27
C CYS A 72 -10.48 3.84 1.10
N ALA A 73 -9.80 4.93 1.47
CA ALA A 73 -9.14 5.04 2.77
C ALA A 73 -10.13 5.01 3.93
N LEU A 74 -11.28 5.67 3.79
CA LEU A 74 -12.35 5.60 4.78
C LEU A 74 -12.84 4.16 4.95
N ILE A 75 -13.08 3.42 3.84
CA ILE A 75 -13.48 2.00 3.90
C ILE A 75 -12.44 1.19 4.67
N TRP A 76 -11.16 1.33 4.36
CA TRP A 76 -10.08 0.61 5.03
C TRP A 76 -10.05 0.88 6.53
N VAL A 77 -10.01 2.15 6.93
CA VAL A 77 -9.95 2.50 8.35
C VAL A 77 -11.18 1.98 9.12
N ILE A 78 -12.37 2.05 8.50
CA ILE A 78 -13.62 1.58 9.11
C ILE A 78 -13.58 0.06 9.29
N VAL A 79 -13.23 -0.70 8.25
CA VAL A 79 -13.18 -2.17 8.28
C VAL A 79 -12.13 -2.66 9.27
N GLU A 80 -10.90 -2.14 9.20
CA GLU A 80 -9.84 -2.53 10.14
C GLU A 80 -10.19 -2.18 11.59
N SER A 81 -10.74 -0.99 11.81
CA SER A 81 -11.19 -0.59 13.16
C SER A 81 -12.33 -1.48 13.68
N ALA A 82 -13.25 -1.88 12.82
CA ALA A 82 -14.35 -2.79 13.18
C ALA A 82 -13.80 -4.19 13.52
N LEU A 83 -12.88 -4.73 12.72
CA LEU A 83 -12.25 -6.03 12.96
C LEU A 83 -11.44 -6.03 14.27
N LEU A 84 -10.68 -4.96 14.52
CA LEU A 84 -9.93 -4.82 15.77
C LEU A 84 -10.83 -4.75 17.01
N ARG A 85 -12.03 -4.20 16.89
CA ARG A 85 -13.00 -4.10 17.97
C ARG A 85 -13.78 -5.40 18.19
N SER A 86 -14.15 -6.10 17.12
CA SER A 86 -14.90 -7.36 17.21
C SER A 86 -14.02 -8.54 17.67
N GLY A 87 -12.71 -8.46 17.46
CA GLY A 87 -11.77 -9.48 17.86
C GLY A 87 -11.35 -9.41 19.32
N THR A 88 -11.18 -10.60 19.94
CA THR A 88 -10.51 -10.72 21.24
C THR A 88 -9.01 -10.47 21.08
N VAL A 89 -8.30 -10.16 22.17
CA VAL A 89 -6.82 -9.99 22.16
C VAL A 89 -6.12 -11.20 21.51
N ARG A 90 -6.72 -12.40 21.66
CA ARG A 90 -6.15 -13.66 21.13
C ARG A 90 -6.35 -13.86 19.63
N ASN A 91 -7.46 -13.36 19.04
CA ASN A 91 -7.80 -13.64 17.62
C ASN A 91 -7.73 -12.42 16.69
N ARG A 92 -7.46 -11.20 17.21
CA ARG A 92 -7.35 -9.97 16.38
C ARG A 92 -6.35 -10.11 15.23
N GLY A 93 -5.20 -10.72 15.50
CA GLY A 93 -4.19 -10.97 14.47
C GLY A 93 -4.68 -11.90 13.36
N GLN A 94 -5.42 -12.95 13.72
CA GLN A 94 -6.00 -13.87 12.75
C GLN A 94 -7.09 -13.21 11.89
N LEU A 95 -7.94 -12.38 12.50
CA LEU A 95 -8.97 -11.63 11.76
C LEU A 95 -8.34 -10.65 10.76
N LEU A 96 -7.32 -9.90 11.17
CA LEU A 96 -6.61 -9.00 10.26
C LEU A 96 -5.87 -9.77 9.16
N ALA A 97 -5.25 -10.91 9.48
CA ALA A 97 -4.59 -11.73 8.48
C ALA A 97 -5.59 -12.29 7.45
N ALA A 98 -6.75 -12.78 7.89
CA ALA A 98 -7.83 -13.23 7.01
C ALA A 98 -8.33 -12.10 6.10
N TYR A 99 -8.54 -10.90 6.66
CA TYR A 99 -8.91 -9.72 5.89
C TYR A 99 -7.88 -9.38 4.82
N MET A 100 -6.59 -9.37 5.16
CA MET A 100 -5.52 -9.09 4.21
C MET A 100 -5.43 -10.14 3.10
N ILE A 101 -5.65 -11.42 3.42
CA ILE A 101 -5.70 -12.50 2.42
C ILE A 101 -6.85 -12.23 1.43
N VAL A 102 -8.06 -11.96 1.92
CA VAL A 102 -9.24 -11.66 1.08
C VAL A 102 -8.97 -10.42 0.22
N TYR A 103 -8.40 -9.37 0.79
CA TYR A 103 -8.02 -8.16 0.08
C TYR A 103 -7.05 -8.44 -1.09
N TYR A 104 -5.98 -9.18 -0.84
CA TYR A 104 -5.01 -9.51 -1.88
C TYR A 104 -5.58 -10.46 -2.93
N ILE A 105 -6.40 -11.45 -2.54
CA ILE A 105 -7.10 -12.31 -3.50
C ILE A 105 -7.97 -11.46 -4.42
N GLY A 106 -8.76 -10.54 -3.87
CA GLY A 106 -9.57 -9.62 -4.66
C GLY A 106 -8.73 -8.77 -5.62
N THR A 107 -7.56 -8.32 -5.18
CA THR A 107 -6.62 -7.56 -6.02
C THR A 107 -6.09 -8.41 -7.18
N VAL A 108 -5.67 -9.65 -6.92
CA VAL A 108 -5.19 -10.58 -7.96
C VAL A 108 -6.29 -10.90 -8.97
N VAL A 109 -7.50 -11.20 -8.49
CA VAL A 109 -8.66 -11.45 -9.36
C VAL A 109 -8.96 -10.23 -10.23
N GLY A 110 -8.95 -9.02 -9.64
CA GLY A 110 -9.15 -7.78 -10.39
C GLY A 110 -8.12 -7.57 -11.50
N GLN A 111 -6.85 -7.88 -11.25
CA GLN A 111 -5.79 -7.80 -12.27
C GLN A 111 -6.01 -8.82 -13.41
N LEU A 112 -6.39 -10.06 -13.06
CA LEU A 112 -6.63 -11.10 -14.06
C LEU A 112 -7.89 -10.82 -14.91
N MET A 113 -8.86 -10.08 -14.37
CA MET A 113 -10.06 -9.68 -15.11
C MET A 113 -9.75 -8.77 -16.31
N LEU A 114 -8.60 -8.08 -16.34
CA LEU A 114 -8.16 -7.30 -17.50
C LEU A 114 -7.99 -8.16 -18.77
N GLY A 115 -7.72 -9.45 -18.60
CA GLY A 115 -7.64 -10.39 -19.73
C GLY A 115 -9.00 -10.93 -20.22
N VAL A 116 -10.06 -10.74 -19.46
CA VAL A 116 -11.40 -11.34 -19.74
C VAL A 116 -12.44 -10.28 -20.09
N VAL A 117 -12.36 -9.13 -19.43
CA VAL A 117 -13.30 -8.01 -19.64
C VAL A 117 -12.68 -7.04 -20.64
N SER A 118 -13.53 -6.46 -21.53
CA SER A 118 -13.07 -5.37 -22.40
C SER A 118 -12.39 -4.29 -21.60
N THR A 119 -11.22 -3.84 -22.06
CA THR A 119 -10.42 -2.79 -21.41
C THR A 119 -10.89 -1.37 -21.75
N GLU A 120 -11.96 -1.27 -22.55
CA GLU A 120 -12.58 0.03 -22.76
C GLU A 120 -13.17 0.57 -21.46
N LEU A 121 -12.76 1.79 -21.10
CA LEU A 121 -13.11 2.44 -19.83
C LEU A 121 -14.63 2.42 -19.57
N PHE A 122 -15.45 2.70 -20.58
CA PHE A 122 -16.91 2.71 -20.47
C PHE A 122 -17.52 1.33 -20.21
N SER A 123 -16.84 0.25 -20.62
CA SER A 123 -17.26 -1.12 -20.37
C SER A 123 -16.88 -1.62 -18.97
N VAL A 124 -15.73 -1.21 -18.46
CA VAL A 124 -15.20 -1.68 -17.17
C VAL A 124 -15.78 -0.93 -15.97
N LEU A 125 -15.95 0.39 -16.08
CA LEU A 125 -16.38 1.23 -14.96
C LEU A 125 -17.75 0.84 -14.37
N PRO A 126 -18.78 0.48 -15.15
CA PRO A 126 -20.05 0.01 -14.60
C PRO A 126 -19.89 -1.25 -13.72
N TRP A 127 -19.06 -2.20 -14.13
CA TRP A 127 -18.78 -3.41 -13.35
C TRP A 127 -18.12 -3.08 -12.02
N VAL A 128 -17.06 -2.27 -12.05
CA VAL A 128 -16.33 -1.84 -10.84
C VAL A 128 -17.26 -1.08 -9.89
N THR A 129 -18.03 -0.13 -10.43
CA THR A 129 -19.00 0.66 -9.65
C THR A 129 -20.06 -0.24 -9.02
N SER A 130 -20.56 -1.23 -9.75
CA SER A 130 -21.57 -2.19 -9.26
C SER A 130 -21.01 -3.06 -8.15
N ILE A 131 -19.78 -3.57 -8.28
CA ILE A 131 -19.12 -4.38 -7.23
C ILE A 131 -18.95 -3.54 -5.95
N ILE A 132 -18.54 -2.27 -6.07
CA ILE A 132 -18.43 -1.36 -4.92
C ILE A 132 -19.80 -1.14 -4.27
N ALA A 133 -20.85 -0.93 -5.06
CA ALA A 133 -22.20 -0.76 -4.54
C ALA A 133 -22.72 -2.03 -3.83
N ILE A 134 -22.47 -3.21 -4.41
CA ILE A 134 -22.84 -4.51 -3.82
C ILE A 134 -22.11 -4.76 -2.49
N SER A 135 -20.90 -4.21 -2.30
CA SER A 135 -20.15 -4.37 -1.04
C SER A 135 -20.87 -3.77 0.18
N ILE A 136 -21.89 -2.95 -0.02
CA ILE A 136 -22.76 -2.41 1.05
C ILE A 136 -23.71 -3.48 1.62
N LEU A 137 -24.13 -4.47 0.79
CA LEU A 137 -25.17 -5.43 1.16
C LEU A 137 -24.92 -6.20 2.46
N PRO A 138 -23.71 -6.73 2.74
CA PRO A 138 -23.47 -7.47 3.98
C PRO A 138 -23.77 -6.66 5.26
N LEU A 139 -23.51 -5.36 5.21
CA LEU A 139 -23.74 -4.48 6.37
C LEU A 139 -25.18 -4.02 6.53
N LEU A 140 -26.06 -4.26 5.56
CA LEU A 140 -27.50 -4.07 5.74
C LEU A 140 -28.09 -5.11 6.71
N PHE A 141 -27.47 -6.29 6.79
CA PHE A 141 -27.90 -7.41 7.65
C PHE A 141 -27.11 -7.52 8.95
N THR A 142 -26.04 -6.75 9.12
CA THR A 142 -25.17 -6.78 10.31
C THR A 142 -24.96 -5.38 10.85
N GLN A 143 -24.97 -5.25 12.18
CA GLN A 143 -24.63 -4.00 12.85
C GLN A 143 -23.27 -4.13 13.53
N ILE A 144 -22.37 -3.21 13.18
CA ILE A 144 -21.12 -3.08 13.92
C ILE A 144 -21.43 -2.32 15.21
N THR A 145 -21.23 -2.98 16.35
CA THR A 145 -21.53 -2.38 17.64
C THR A 145 -20.67 -1.16 17.91
N ASN A 146 -21.34 -0.01 18.11
CA ASN A 146 -20.68 1.21 18.57
C ASN A 146 -20.39 1.07 20.07
N GLN A 147 -19.32 0.39 20.45
CA GLN A 147 -18.85 0.47 21.83
C GLN A 147 -18.08 1.78 22.01
N ASP A 148 -18.60 2.65 22.88
CA ASP A 148 -17.92 3.87 23.33
C ASP A 148 -16.70 3.50 24.17
N SER A 149 -15.64 3.04 23.53
CA SER A 149 -14.34 3.00 24.20
C SER A 149 -13.63 4.33 23.91
N GLU A 150 -13.54 5.17 24.91
CA GLU A 150 -12.61 6.30 24.93
C GLU A 150 -11.20 5.76 24.67
N GLN A 151 -10.77 5.76 23.42
CA GLN A 151 -9.37 5.53 23.13
C GLN A 151 -8.59 6.76 23.61
N PRO A 152 -7.52 6.59 24.39
CA PRO A 152 -6.65 7.69 24.73
C PRO A 152 -6.19 8.36 23.43
N ARG A 153 -6.41 9.66 23.31
CA ARG A 153 -6.03 10.48 22.15
C ARG A 153 -4.52 10.69 22.14
N THR A 154 -3.77 9.64 21.86
CA THR A 154 -2.32 9.78 21.64
C THR A 154 -2.09 10.46 20.31
N SER A 155 -1.37 11.57 20.32
CA SER A 155 -1.04 12.34 19.13
C SER A 155 -0.08 11.55 18.23
N ILE A 156 -0.27 11.64 16.92
CA ILE A 156 0.60 11.01 15.91
C ILE A 156 1.99 11.68 15.87
N TRP A 157 2.07 12.98 16.14
CA TRP A 157 3.30 13.76 15.99
C TRP A 157 4.48 13.32 16.87
N PRO A 158 4.30 12.96 18.15
CA PRO A 158 5.39 12.39 18.96
C PRO A 158 5.91 11.06 18.39
N MET A 159 5.02 10.26 17.78
CA MET A 159 5.39 8.97 17.20
C MET A 159 6.32 9.14 16.00
N LEU A 160 6.06 10.09 15.12
CA LEU A 160 6.92 10.41 13.96
C LEU A 160 8.31 10.88 14.37
N LYS A 161 8.44 11.53 15.53
CA LYS A 161 9.71 12.03 16.06
C LYS A 161 10.48 11.01 16.89
N ARG A 162 9.89 9.83 17.15
CA ARG A 162 10.47 8.83 18.05
C ARG A 162 11.75 8.21 17.46
N ARG A 163 12.88 8.42 18.11
CA ARG A 163 14.20 7.96 17.64
C ARG A 163 14.28 6.44 17.47
N SER A 164 13.65 5.66 18.37
CA SER A 164 13.62 4.20 18.31
C SER A 164 12.89 3.66 17.08
N ALA A 165 11.83 4.35 16.62
CA ALA A 165 11.01 3.96 15.48
C ALA A 165 11.52 4.50 14.13
N ARG A 166 12.51 5.40 14.11
CA ARG A 166 12.95 6.13 12.90
C ARG A 166 13.31 5.23 11.72
N LEU A 167 13.96 4.08 11.94
CA LEU A 167 14.29 3.14 10.86
C LEU A 167 13.03 2.53 10.25
N GLY A 168 12.07 2.12 11.08
CA GLY A 168 10.82 1.59 10.59
C GLY A 168 9.98 2.65 9.86
N ILE A 169 9.92 3.89 10.38
CA ILE A 169 9.26 5.03 9.73
C ILE A 169 9.86 5.26 8.34
N ASN A 170 11.19 5.34 8.24
CA ASN A 170 11.87 5.47 6.95
C ASN A 170 11.58 4.28 6.04
N GLY A 171 11.55 3.05 6.57
CA GLY A 171 11.19 1.84 5.83
C GLY A 171 9.77 1.89 5.27
N CYS A 172 8.82 2.45 6.02
CA CYS A 172 7.45 2.64 5.54
C CYS A 172 7.39 3.69 4.41
N VAL A 173 8.12 4.81 4.49
CA VAL A 173 8.22 5.79 3.40
C VAL A 173 8.80 5.14 2.15
N ILE A 174 9.91 4.42 2.28
CA ILE A 174 10.60 3.76 1.17
C ILE A 174 9.70 2.69 0.53
N SER A 175 9.04 1.87 1.35
CA SER A 175 8.06 0.89 0.85
C SER A 175 6.92 1.56 0.09
N GLY A 176 6.43 2.71 0.59
CA GLY A 176 5.43 3.51 -0.10
C GLY A 176 5.91 4.00 -1.47
N ILE A 177 7.12 4.53 -1.57
CA ILE A 177 7.71 4.96 -2.85
C ILE A 177 7.80 3.78 -3.82
N ILE A 178 8.32 2.63 -3.37
CA ILE A 178 8.50 1.44 -4.20
C ILE A 178 7.15 0.92 -4.70
N LEU A 179 6.23 0.62 -3.79
CA LEU A 179 4.93 0.03 -4.15
C LEU A 179 4.03 1.02 -4.90
N GLY A 180 4.04 2.30 -4.51
CA GLY A 180 3.30 3.33 -5.22
C GLY A 180 3.76 3.46 -6.67
N SER A 181 5.08 3.44 -6.91
CA SER A 181 5.64 3.50 -8.27
C SER A 181 5.34 2.21 -9.06
N LEU A 182 5.47 1.03 -8.46
CA LEU A 182 5.14 -0.24 -9.11
C LEU A 182 3.65 -0.30 -9.48
N TYR A 183 2.74 -0.02 -8.56
CA TYR A 183 1.31 -0.03 -8.85
C TYR A 183 0.88 1.04 -9.87
N GLY A 184 1.48 2.23 -9.78
CA GLY A 184 1.10 3.35 -10.62
C GLY A 184 1.69 3.32 -12.03
N LEU A 185 2.90 2.80 -12.19
CA LEU A 185 3.68 2.96 -13.42
C LEU A 185 4.14 1.65 -14.06
N MET A 186 4.10 0.51 -13.36
CA MET A 186 4.41 -0.80 -13.96
C MET A 186 3.47 -1.15 -15.11
N PRO A 187 2.13 -0.93 -15.01
CA PRO A 187 1.24 -1.14 -16.15
C PRO A 187 1.65 -0.30 -17.36
N LEU A 188 2.01 0.97 -17.16
CA LEU A 188 2.47 1.85 -18.23
C LEU A 188 3.79 1.36 -18.85
N PHE A 189 4.75 0.95 -18.02
CA PHE A 189 6.00 0.35 -18.47
C PHE A 189 5.75 -0.87 -19.36
N LEU A 190 4.88 -1.78 -18.94
CA LEU A 190 4.54 -2.99 -19.70
C LEU A 190 3.86 -2.68 -21.04
N ASN A 191 2.92 -1.73 -21.04
CA ASN A 191 2.26 -1.24 -22.27
C ASN A 191 3.26 -0.62 -23.25
N HIS A 192 4.23 0.16 -22.77
CA HIS A 192 5.29 0.72 -23.61
C HIS A 192 6.25 -0.35 -24.19
N GLN A 193 6.31 -1.54 -23.55
CA GLN A 193 7.00 -2.71 -24.10
C GLN A 193 6.16 -3.48 -25.15
N GLY A 194 4.97 -2.99 -25.50
CA GLY A 194 4.07 -3.60 -26.47
C GLY A 194 3.21 -4.75 -25.94
N MET A 195 3.11 -4.91 -24.61
CA MET A 195 2.27 -5.94 -24.00
C MET A 195 0.79 -5.57 -24.09
N SER A 196 -0.06 -6.57 -24.31
CA SER A 196 -1.51 -6.41 -24.28
C SER A 196 -2.01 -6.13 -22.85
N ASP A 197 -3.21 -5.59 -22.71
CA ASP A 197 -3.82 -5.35 -21.39
C ASP A 197 -3.99 -6.65 -20.59
N ALA A 198 -4.23 -7.78 -21.26
CA ALA A 198 -4.27 -9.10 -20.63
C ALA A 198 -2.90 -9.50 -20.06
N ASP A 199 -1.81 -9.27 -20.80
CA ASP A 199 -0.45 -9.52 -20.34
C ASP A 199 -0.11 -8.62 -19.15
N VAL A 200 -0.48 -7.33 -19.22
CA VAL A 200 -0.32 -6.40 -18.09
C VAL A 200 -1.04 -6.92 -16.85
N GLY A 201 -2.29 -7.36 -17.00
CA GLY A 201 -3.06 -7.96 -15.90
C GLY A 201 -2.35 -9.18 -15.31
N TYR A 202 -1.84 -10.09 -16.14
CA TYR A 202 -1.07 -11.25 -15.72
C TYR A 202 0.18 -10.89 -14.92
N TRP A 203 0.99 -9.96 -15.43
CA TRP A 203 2.23 -9.53 -14.76
C TRP A 203 1.95 -8.82 -13.44
N MET A 204 0.90 -8.00 -13.39
CA MET A 204 0.47 -7.36 -12.14
C MET A 204 -0.09 -8.37 -11.13
N ALA A 205 -0.84 -9.38 -11.59
CA ALA A 205 -1.31 -10.46 -10.73
C ALA A 205 -0.15 -11.28 -10.15
N LEU A 206 0.88 -11.58 -10.96
CA LEU A 206 2.11 -12.25 -10.51
C LEU A 206 2.83 -11.43 -9.43
N LEU A 207 2.99 -10.13 -9.66
CA LEU A 207 3.60 -9.19 -8.72
C LEU A 207 2.88 -9.20 -7.36
N VAL A 208 1.54 -9.10 -7.35
CA VAL A 208 0.74 -9.08 -6.12
C VAL A 208 0.75 -10.45 -5.43
N SER A 209 0.61 -11.53 -6.21
CA SER A 209 0.63 -12.90 -5.68
C SER A 209 1.96 -13.22 -4.98
N SER A 210 3.07 -12.72 -5.49
CA SER A 210 4.37 -12.87 -4.85
C SER A 210 4.42 -12.24 -3.46
N GLY A 211 3.74 -11.10 -3.29
CA GLY A 211 3.56 -10.46 -1.99
C GLY A 211 2.81 -11.36 -1.00
N ILE A 212 1.71 -11.98 -1.43
CA ILE A 212 0.93 -12.91 -0.58
C ILE A 212 1.80 -14.08 -0.14
N ILE A 213 2.46 -14.73 -1.09
CA ILE A 213 3.31 -15.90 -0.83
C ILE A 213 4.49 -15.54 0.07
N GLY A 214 5.06 -14.35 -0.11
CA GLY A 214 6.20 -13.84 0.67
C GLY A 214 5.89 -13.51 2.13
N GLN A 215 4.63 -13.15 2.47
CA GLN A 215 4.28 -12.67 3.81
C GLN A 215 4.68 -13.67 4.91
N TRP A 216 4.31 -14.92 4.76
CA TRP A 216 4.53 -15.93 5.77
C TRP A 216 6.02 -16.33 5.96
N PRO A 217 6.80 -16.67 4.91
CA PRO A 217 8.20 -16.99 5.07
C PRO A 217 9.03 -15.80 5.55
N VAL A 218 8.77 -14.59 5.03
CA VAL A 218 9.51 -13.39 5.46
C VAL A 218 9.18 -13.02 6.91
N GLY A 219 7.92 -13.15 7.33
CA GLY A 219 7.52 -12.95 8.72
C GLY A 219 8.27 -13.91 9.67
N ARG A 220 8.32 -15.21 9.33
CA ARG A 220 9.08 -16.20 10.11
C ARG A 220 10.57 -15.93 10.16
N LEU A 221 11.16 -15.51 9.04
CA LEU A 221 12.57 -15.14 9.00
C LEU A 221 12.84 -13.91 9.89
N ALA A 222 11.92 -12.93 9.90
CA ALA A 222 12.02 -11.74 10.74
C ALA A 222 11.95 -12.08 12.24
N ASP A 223 11.10 -13.04 12.62
CA ASP A 223 11.00 -13.50 14.01
C ASP A 223 12.22 -14.34 14.42
N ARG A 224 12.78 -15.15 13.50
CA ARG A 224 13.91 -16.04 13.80
C ARG A 224 15.27 -15.34 13.79
N TYR A 225 15.53 -14.49 12.81
CA TYR A 225 16.85 -13.86 12.60
C TYR A 225 16.89 -12.39 13.01
N GLY A 226 15.76 -11.84 13.42
CA GLY A 226 15.61 -10.43 13.78
C GLY A 226 15.22 -9.54 12.59
N ARG A 227 14.34 -8.60 12.87
CA ARG A 227 13.72 -7.71 11.87
C ARG A 227 14.72 -6.85 11.10
N LEU A 228 15.79 -6.40 11.75
CA LEU A 228 16.81 -5.56 11.13
C LEU A 228 17.60 -6.30 10.04
N ILE A 229 17.97 -7.57 10.30
CA ILE A 229 18.69 -8.40 9.33
C ILE A 229 17.78 -8.65 8.12
N VAL A 230 16.52 -9.01 8.37
CA VAL A 230 15.56 -9.26 7.28
C VAL A 230 15.30 -8.00 6.47
N LEU A 231 15.16 -6.82 7.09
CA LEU A 231 15.04 -5.55 6.36
C LEU A 231 16.24 -5.29 5.43
N ARG A 232 17.47 -5.56 5.89
CA ARG A 232 18.67 -5.43 5.04
C ARG A 232 18.64 -6.36 3.85
N VAL A 233 18.31 -7.62 4.09
CA VAL A 233 18.21 -8.64 3.03
C VAL A 233 17.12 -8.26 2.04
N GLN A 234 15.93 -7.86 2.50
CA GLN A 234 14.83 -7.44 1.62
C GLN A 234 15.22 -6.26 0.73
N VAL A 235 15.82 -5.21 1.33
CA VAL A 235 16.24 -4.02 0.58
C VAL A 235 17.33 -4.38 -0.42
N PHE A 236 18.27 -5.25 -0.06
CA PHE A 236 19.28 -5.76 -0.98
C PHE A 236 18.67 -6.56 -2.14
N VAL A 237 17.68 -7.40 -1.86
CA VAL A 237 16.92 -8.16 -2.88
C VAL A 237 16.14 -7.22 -3.79
N VAL A 238 15.54 -6.14 -3.27
CA VAL A 238 14.87 -5.12 -4.09
C VAL A 238 15.86 -4.45 -5.05
N ILE A 239 17.07 -4.12 -4.59
CA ILE A 239 18.12 -3.55 -5.45
C ILE A 239 18.49 -4.53 -6.56
N LEU A 240 18.81 -5.78 -6.22
CA LEU A 240 19.18 -6.80 -7.20
C LEU A 240 18.04 -7.10 -8.18
N GLY A 241 16.81 -7.23 -7.71
CA GLY A 241 15.63 -7.44 -8.55
C GLY A 241 15.40 -6.26 -9.50
N SER A 242 15.58 -5.03 -9.03
CA SER A 242 15.47 -3.84 -9.89
C SER A 242 16.55 -3.80 -10.97
N ILE A 243 17.80 -4.15 -10.63
CA ILE A 243 18.90 -4.25 -11.61
C ILE A 243 18.62 -5.38 -12.61
N ALA A 244 18.12 -6.52 -12.16
CA ALA A 244 17.78 -7.64 -13.04
C ALA A 244 16.64 -7.28 -14.01
N MET A 245 15.64 -6.50 -13.58
CA MET A 245 14.60 -5.97 -14.47
C MET A 245 15.16 -5.07 -15.58
N LEU A 246 16.26 -4.34 -15.32
CA LEU A 246 16.93 -3.53 -16.34
C LEU A 246 17.59 -4.37 -17.44
N SER A 247 18.03 -5.59 -17.11
CA SER A 247 18.65 -6.50 -18.09
C SER A 247 17.63 -7.17 -19.02
N GLY A 248 16.33 -7.15 -18.65
CA GLY A 248 15.25 -7.83 -19.39
C GLY A 248 15.32 -9.37 -19.33
N TYR A 249 16.24 -9.92 -18.54
CA TYR A 249 16.43 -11.37 -18.42
C TYR A 249 15.52 -11.95 -17.34
N ALA A 250 14.86 -13.09 -17.64
CA ALA A 250 14.06 -13.86 -16.71
C ALA A 250 13.02 -12.99 -15.94
N MET A 251 12.17 -12.27 -16.67
CA MET A 251 11.22 -11.29 -16.13
C MET A 251 10.31 -11.88 -15.04
N ALA A 252 9.77 -13.10 -15.22
CA ALA A 252 8.86 -13.72 -14.27
C ALA A 252 9.48 -13.98 -12.89
N PRO A 253 10.60 -14.72 -12.75
CA PRO A 253 11.21 -14.92 -11.44
C PRO A 253 11.75 -13.62 -10.85
N THR A 254 12.24 -12.70 -11.65
CA THR A 254 12.73 -11.40 -11.17
C THR A 254 11.60 -10.55 -10.59
N LEU A 255 10.47 -10.45 -11.29
CA LEU A 255 9.30 -9.72 -10.82
C LEU A 255 8.68 -10.37 -9.58
N PHE A 256 8.66 -11.71 -9.53
CA PHE A 256 8.20 -12.46 -8.36
C PHE A 256 9.06 -12.17 -7.12
N ILE A 257 10.39 -12.22 -7.25
CA ILE A 257 11.32 -11.94 -6.14
C ILE A 257 11.23 -10.46 -5.71
N LEU A 258 11.18 -9.54 -6.68
CA LEU A 258 11.02 -8.11 -6.43
C LEU A 258 9.70 -7.81 -5.69
N GLY A 259 8.61 -8.41 -6.12
CA GLY A 259 7.31 -8.28 -5.46
C GLY A 259 7.32 -8.89 -4.05
N CYS A 260 7.85 -10.09 -3.89
CA CYS A 260 7.99 -10.73 -2.59
C CYS A 260 8.72 -9.82 -1.58
N ALA A 261 9.87 -9.26 -1.95
CA ALA A 261 10.64 -8.37 -1.10
C ALA A 261 9.94 -7.01 -0.89
N GLY A 262 9.37 -6.42 -1.94
CA GLY A 262 8.72 -5.10 -1.89
C GLY A 262 7.46 -5.08 -1.02
N PHE A 263 6.54 -6.05 -1.21
CA PHE A 263 5.28 -6.11 -0.46
C PHE A 263 5.47 -6.45 1.02
N THR A 264 6.52 -7.20 1.35
CA THR A 264 6.80 -7.58 2.73
C THR A 264 7.65 -6.56 3.48
N LEU A 265 8.20 -5.56 2.79
CA LEU A 265 9.05 -4.51 3.39
C LEU A 265 8.27 -3.67 4.42
N TYR A 266 7.05 -3.22 4.08
CA TYR A 266 6.20 -2.43 4.96
C TYR A 266 5.90 -3.14 6.29
N PRO A 267 5.35 -4.38 6.30
CA PRO A 267 5.03 -5.04 7.56
C PRO A 267 6.25 -5.35 8.43
N VAL A 268 7.42 -5.65 7.84
CA VAL A 268 8.64 -5.85 8.62
C VAL A 268 9.15 -4.53 9.20
N ALA A 269 9.12 -3.43 8.43
CA ALA A 269 9.48 -2.09 8.91
C ALA A 269 8.54 -1.61 10.02
N MET A 270 7.22 -1.84 9.87
CA MET A 270 6.22 -1.55 10.88
C MET A 270 6.46 -2.35 12.16
N SER A 271 6.69 -3.64 12.03
CA SER A 271 7.00 -4.52 13.17
C SER A 271 8.24 -4.06 13.93
N TRP A 272 9.29 -3.62 13.21
CA TRP A 272 10.47 -3.02 13.82
C TRP A 272 10.15 -1.73 14.60
N ALA A 273 9.37 -0.83 14.00
CA ALA A 273 9.00 0.44 14.64
C ALA A 273 8.18 0.24 15.92
N CYS A 274 7.31 -0.78 15.94
CA CYS A 274 6.42 -1.09 17.05
C CYS A 274 7.11 -1.87 18.18
N GLU A 275 8.32 -2.40 17.99
CA GLU A 275 8.99 -3.30 18.94
C GLU A 275 9.23 -2.68 20.33
N LYS A 276 9.49 -1.37 20.37
CA LYS A 276 9.77 -0.61 21.60
C LYS A 276 8.69 0.45 21.91
N VAL A 277 7.45 0.15 21.56
CA VAL A 277 6.31 1.04 21.73
C VAL A 277 5.38 0.45 22.79
N ASN A 278 4.94 1.29 23.72
CA ASN A 278 3.98 0.87 24.74
C ASN A 278 2.64 0.46 24.10
N PRO A 279 1.91 -0.53 24.66
CA PRO A 279 0.64 -0.99 24.11
C PRO A 279 -0.37 0.14 23.88
N GLU A 280 -0.40 1.15 24.73
CA GLU A 280 -1.29 2.31 24.65
C GLU A 280 -0.97 3.23 23.46
N GLU A 281 0.29 3.26 23.03
CA GLU A 281 0.77 4.09 21.93
C GLU A 281 0.76 3.36 20.57
N LEU A 282 0.51 2.04 20.54
CA LEU A 282 0.60 1.23 19.31
C LEU A 282 -0.33 1.72 18.21
N VAL A 283 -1.54 2.16 18.55
CA VAL A 283 -2.50 2.69 17.58
C VAL A 283 -1.98 3.97 16.93
N ALA A 284 -1.46 4.91 17.73
CA ALA A 284 -0.88 6.16 17.23
C ALA A 284 0.38 5.90 16.39
N MET A 285 1.21 4.93 16.79
CA MET A 285 2.38 4.51 16.03
C MET A 285 1.97 3.90 14.69
N ASN A 286 0.97 3.00 14.66
CA ASN A 286 0.48 2.42 13.41
C ASN A 286 -0.05 3.49 12.45
N GLN A 287 -0.82 4.46 12.95
CA GLN A 287 -1.29 5.60 12.15
C GLN A 287 -0.12 6.42 11.58
N ALA A 288 0.93 6.68 12.39
CA ALA A 288 2.12 7.39 11.94
C ALA A 288 2.88 6.64 10.84
N LEU A 289 2.95 5.30 10.93
CA LEU A 289 3.61 4.45 9.94
C LEU A 289 2.81 4.37 8.65
N LEU A 290 1.48 4.23 8.74
CA LEU A 290 0.59 4.25 7.59
C LEU A 290 0.65 5.61 6.86
N MET A 291 0.65 6.72 7.62
CA MET A 291 0.84 8.06 7.06
C MET A 291 2.19 8.19 6.34
N SER A 292 3.26 7.66 6.93
CA SER A 292 4.59 7.65 6.32
C SER A 292 4.62 6.86 5.02
N TYR A 293 3.99 5.69 4.98
CA TYR A 293 3.81 4.88 3.78
C TYR A 293 3.02 5.65 2.70
N THR A 294 1.92 6.29 3.08
CA THR A 294 1.06 7.05 2.15
C THR A 294 1.80 8.26 1.56
N ILE A 295 2.64 8.95 2.36
CA ILE A 295 3.50 10.04 1.85
C ILE A 295 4.48 9.50 0.81
N GLY A 296 5.09 8.35 1.06
CA GLY A 296 5.95 7.67 0.09
C GLY A 296 5.21 7.31 -1.21
N SER A 297 4.02 6.73 -1.08
CA SER A 297 3.17 6.34 -2.21
C SER A 297 2.64 7.53 -3.01
N LEU A 298 2.50 8.69 -2.37
CA LEU A 298 2.14 9.95 -3.03
C LEU A 298 3.32 10.48 -3.87
N ALA A 299 4.52 10.51 -3.32
CA ALA A 299 5.70 11.08 -3.96
C ALA A 299 6.27 10.15 -5.07
N GLY A 300 6.26 8.83 -4.83
CA GLY A 300 6.89 7.82 -5.69
C GLY A 300 6.45 7.90 -7.16
N PRO A 301 5.15 7.76 -7.48
CA PRO A 301 4.69 7.75 -8.87
C PRO A 301 4.99 9.05 -9.61
N THR A 302 4.83 10.21 -8.97
CA THR A 302 5.09 11.52 -9.61
C THR A 302 6.57 11.68 -9.95
N MET A 303 7.46 11.44 -8.98
CA MET A 303 8.91 11.56 -9.20
C MET A 303 9.39 10.58 -10.27
N THR A 304 8.94 9.33 -10.19
CA THR A 304 9.33 8.29 -11.14
C THR A 304 8.79 8.57 -12.53
N ALA A 305 7.54 9.02 -12.66
CA ALA A 305 6.93 9.36 -13.95
C ALA A 305 7.63 10.51 -14.66
N MET A 306 8.07 11.54 -13.91
CA MET A 306 8.85 12.64 -14.47
C MET A 306 10.19 12.15 -15.04
N LEU A 307 10.85 11.23 -14.33
CA LEU A 307 12.10 10.64 -14.84
C LEU A 307 11.85 9.77 -16.08
N MET A 308 10.81 8.94 -16.07
CA MET A 308 10.43 8.11 -17.21
C MET A 308 10.12 8.96 -18.45
N GLN A 309 9.35 10.04 -18.29
CA GLN A 309 8.95 10.93 -19.37
C GLN A 309 10.16 11.60 -20.05
N ASN A 310 11.15 12.04 -19.26
CA ASN A 310 12.26 12.84 -19.76
C ASN A 310 13.42 12.00 -20.33
N TYR A 311 13.54 10.74 -19.92
CA TYR A 311 14.70 9.93 -20.26
C TYR A 311 14.33 8.54 -20.79
N SER A 312 13.75 7.65 -19.95
CA SER A 312 13.45 6.27 -20.33
C SER A 312 12.55 5.58 -19.32
N ASP A 313 11.67 4.69 -19.78
CA ASP A 313 10.81 3.85 -18.93
C ASP A 313 11.61 2.97 -17.96
N ARG A 314 12.84 2.60 -18.30
CA ARG A 314 13.74 1.84 -17.42
C ARG A 314 14.07 2.57 -16.12
N LEU A 315 13.88 3.90 -16.07
CA LEU A 315 14.11 4.68 -14.85
C LEU A 315 13.12 4.35 -13.72
N LEU A 316 12.02 3.65 -14.00
CA LEU A 316 11.19 3.03 -12.96
C LEU A 316 12.05 2.16 -12.01
N PHE A 317 12.84 1.25 -12.56
CA PHE A 317 13.66 0.34 -11.77
C PHE A 317 14.92 1.01 -11.22
N VAL A 318 15.50 1.96 -11.94
CA VAL A 318 16.63 2.76 -11.43
C VAL A 318 16.23 3.56 -10.21
N MET A 319 15.05 4.19 -10.23
CA MET A 319 14.51 4.95 -9.09
C MET A 319 14.26 4.04 -7.88
N ILE A 320 13.65 2.87 -8.09
CA ILE A 320 13.43 1.87 -7.04
C ILE A 320 14.76 1.42 -6.43
N ALA A 321 15.75 1.09 -7.27
CA ALA A 321 17.08 0.68 -6.81
C ALA A 321 17.79 1.80 -6.02
N ALA A 322 17.73 3.05 -6.50
CA ALA A 322 18.35 4.20 -5.86
C ALA A 322 17.75 4.48 -4.47
N VAL A 323 16.43 4.50 -4.36
CA VAL A 323 15.71 4.72 -3.10
C VAL A 323 15.98 3.57 -2.12
N ALA A 324 15.99 2.32 -2.60
CA ALA A 324 16.36 1.16 -1.81
C ALA A 324 17.82 1.24 -1.32
N LEU A 325 18.75 1.66 -2.18
CA LEU A 325 20.17 1.83 -1.83
C LEU A 325 20.36 2.88 -0.73
N VAL A 326 19.70 4.03 -0.84
CA VAL A 326 19.72 5.06 0.21
C VAL A 326 19.26 4.47 1.55
N TYR A 327 18.18 3.70 1.54
CA TYR A 327 17.68 3.07 2.76
C TYR A 327 18.63 2.00 3.30
N LEU A 328 19.26 1.20 2.43
CA LEU A 328 20.25 0.22 2.82
C LEU A 328 21.44 0.88 3.53
N VAL A 329 21.94 1.99 3.00
CA VAL A 329 23.03 2.77 3.63
C VAL A 329 22.61 3.26 5.04
N VAL A 330 21.36 3.72 5.20
CA VAL A 330 20.82 4.13 6.51
C VAL A 330 20.75 2.94 7.49
N LEU A 331 20.32 1.77 7.00
CA LEU A 331 20.24 0.54 7.79
C LEU A 331 21.63 0.03 8.23
N LEU A 332 22.65 0.17 7.39
CA LEU A 332 24.01 -0.27 7.68
C LEU A 332 24.71 0.66 8.70
N ARG A 333 24.60 1.98 8.51
CA ARG A 333 25.25 2.98 9.42
C ARG A 333 24.78 2.90 10.87
N LYS A 334 23.59 2.40 11.14
CA LYS A 334 23.02 2.35 12.49
C LYS A 334 23.30 1.03 13.23
N ALA A 335 23.76 0.00 12.52
CA ALA A 335 24.08 -1.30 13.12
C ALA A 335 25.32 -1.27 14.01
N ASP A 336 26.30 -0.43 13.69
CA ASP A 336 27.55 -0.36 14.43
C ASP A 336 27.40 0.20 15.87
N LYS A 337 26.24 0.78 16.20
CA LYS A 337 25.98 1.39 17.52
C LYS A 337 25.20 0.51 18.49
N HIS A 338 24.77 -0.71 18.11
CA HIS A 338 23.89 -1.54 18.96
C HIS A 338 24.31 -3.01 19.10
N GLN A 339 25.51 -3.38 18.69
CA GLN A 339 26.13 -4.65 19.08
C GLN A 339 26.85 -4.49 20.43
N THR A 340 26.11 -4.32 21.52
CA THR A 340 26.62 -4.75 22.84
C THR A 340 26.30 -6.23 22.96
N PRO A 341 27.29 -7.12 23.20
CA PRO A 341 27.02 -8.52 23.39
C PRO A 341 26.14 -8.71 24.62
N VAL A 342 25.05 -9.47 24.46
CA VAL A 342 24.35 -10.03 25.61
C VAL A 342 25.36 -10.98 26.26
N ALA A 343 25.90 -10.56 27.41
CA ALA A 343 26.69 -11.40 28.24
C ALA A 343 25.85 -12.64 28.61
N THR A 344 26.29 -13.78 28.12
CA THR A 344 25.82 -15.09 28.59
C THR A 344 26.14 -15.19 30.06
N ALA A 345 25.13 -15.19 30.90
CA ALA A 345 25.18 -15.67 32.28
C ALA A 345 24.21 -16.83 32.41
#